data_694878fe19285fcb1429003d9376fbbb
#
_entry.id   694878fe19285fcb1429003d9376fbbb
#
_cell.length_a   1.000
_cell.length_b   1.000
_cell.length_c   1.000
_cell.angle_alpha   90.00
_cell.angle_beta   90.00
_cell.angle_gamma   90.00
#
_symmetry.space_group_name_H-M   'P 1'
#
loop_
_entity.id
_entity.type
_entity.pdbx_description
1 polymer ?
#
loop_
_entity_poly.entity_id
_entity_poly.type
_entity_poly.pdbx_seq_one_letter_code
_entity_poly.pdbx_strand_id
1 'polypeptide(L)'
;MTEIIRRVALLGLATCAALVTAAVKAPAADRFGDPPPGFTSANVQALGTSLHYVRGGQGPAVILIHGFPEDWVEYRAILPRLAKRFTVVAVDLPGIGKSAPANGGYDAANLAAHIQALADALKLERPYVVGHDLGGLVTYAYVRRFPDSLRGATILDVPMPGVAGWDEAVSGMWHIGFIQTPGLAEKLVTGRQAALFDNFLAVGKFTPAARAYYAQAYDGPQLHAAFEIYRAFPKDAAFNAAQTTPNPVPLVVAVGEKSFFAALLPTFVDGYRAKGMKQVERAHIPGASHYVMTDNPEAVAELIERHADN
;
A
#
# COMPACT_ATOMS: atom_id res chain seq x y z
N MET A 1 0.52 56.27 -84.57
CA MET A 1 -0.08 56.85 -83.38
C MET A 1 -0.56 55.73 -82.50
N THR A 2 -0.08 55.79 -81.35
CA THR A 2 -0.45 55.18 -80.10
C THR A 2 0.12 53.81 -79.73
N GLU A 3 0.89 53.92 -78.83
CA GLU A 3 1.76 53.10 -77.99
C GLU A 3 1.11 51.85 -77.44
N ILE A 4 1.92 50.77 -77.45
CA ILE A 4 1.63 49.54 -76.74
C ILE A 4 2.59 49.45 -75.57
N ILE A 5 2.07 49.62 -74.39
CA ILE A 5 2.84 49.40 -73.12
C ILE A 5 2.82 47.92 -72.77
N ARG A 6 4.02 47.31 -72.76
CA ARG A 6 4.22 45.96 -72.21
C ARG A 6 4.25 46.05 -70.69
N ARG A 7 3.36 45.32 -70.02
CA ARG A 7 3.46 45.02 -68.65
C ARG A 7 4.02 43.59 -68.46
N VAL A 8 5.22 43.50 -67.89
CA VAL A 8 5.81 42.24 -67.43
C VAL A 8 5.22 41.98 -66.05
N ALA A 9 4.50 40.84 -65.94
CA ALA A 9 4.06 40.33 -64.62
C ALA A 9 5.13 39.46 -63.98
N LEU A 10 5.71 39.90 -62.90
CA LEU A 10 6.53 39.06 -62.04
C LEU A 10 5.62 38.22 -61.15
N LEU A 11 5.62 36.89 -61.33
CA LEU A 11 5.03 35.96 -60.36
C LEU A 11 6.04 35.80 -59.21
N GLY A 12 5.72 36.38 -58.08
CA GLY A 12 6.37 36.06 -56.80
C GLY A 12 5.75 34.81 -56.21
N LEU A 13 6.47 33.68 -56.17
CA LEU A 13 6.12 32.53 -55.35
C LEU A 13 6.43 32.86 -53.88
N ALA A 14 5.39 33.13 -53.09
CA ALA A 14 5.47 33.16 -51.66
C ALA A 14 5.35 31.74 -51.12
N THR A 15 6.46 31.09 -50.78
CA THR A 15 6.49 29.82 -50.01
C THR A 15 6.14 30.13 -48.55
N CYS A 16 4.87 29.92 -48.16
CA CYS A 16 4.50 29.87 -46.75
C CYS A 16 5.07 28.58 -46.11
N ALA A 17 6.21 28.71 -45.46
CA ALA A 17 6.70 27.65 -44.54
C ALA A 17 5.80 27.68 -43.30
N ALA A 18 4.85 26.74 -43.21
CA ALA A 18 4.11 26.47 -41.99
C ALA A 18 5.05 25.87 -40.96
N LEU A 19 5.51 26.67 -40.01
CA LEU A 19 6.16 26.19 -38.78
C LEU A 19 5.12 25.40 -37.96
N VAL A 20 5.11 24.10 -38.09
CA VAL A 20 4.39 23.22 -37.14
C VAL A 20 5.19 23.25 -35.82
N THR A 21 4.87 24.17 -34.95
CA THR A 21 5.30 24.11 -33.56
C THR A 21 4.59 22.92 -32.90
N ALA A 22 5.25 21.77 -32.79
CA ALA A 22 4.79 20.73 -31.91
C ALA A 22 4.76 21.31 -30.50
N ALA A 23 3.55 21.56 -30.00
CA ALA A 23 3.34 21.94 -28.60
C ALA A 23 3.86 20.77 -27.74
N VAL A 24 5.03 20.93 -27.17
CA VAL A 24 5.52 20.04 -26.12
C VAL A 24 4.52 20.18 -24.98
N LYS A 25 3.67 19.16 -24.82
CA LYS A 25 2.70 19.12 -23.73
C LYS A 25 3.50 19.16 -22.44
N ALA A 26 3.40 20.23 -21.67
CA ALA A 26 4.03 20.32 -20.36
C ALA A 26 3.63 19.07 -19.57
N PRO A 27 4.57 18.44 -18.84
CA PRO A 27 4.22 17.29 -18.00
C PRO A 27 3.08 17.73 -17.09
N ALA A 28 2.04 16.89 -17.01
CA ALA A 28 0.94 17.13 -16.10
C ALA A 28 1.53 17.34 -14.69
N ALA A 29 1.05 18.36 -13.97
CA ALA A 29 1.51 18.60 -12.61
C ALA A 29 1.33 17.30 -11.80
N ASP A 30 2.40 16.86 -11.13
CA ASP A 30 2.41 15.66 -10.32
C ASP A 30 1.40 15.81 -9.17
N ARG A 31 0.32 15.03 -9.22
CA ARG A 31 -0.72 15.02 -8.19
C ARG A 31 -0.38 13.97 -7.15
N PHE A 32 -0.72 14.21 -5.90
CA PHE A 32 -0.40 13.32 -4.78
C PHE A 32 -0.84 11.86 -5.02
N GLY A 33 -1.96 11.61 -5.67
CA GLY A 33 -2.48 10.27 -6.00
C GLY A 33 -2.03 9.70 -7.35
N ASP A 34 -1.11 10.36 -8.07
CA ASP A 34 -0.62 9.85 -9.35
C ASP A 34 0.60 8.93 -9.16
N PRO A 35 0.74 7.85 -9.95
CA PRO A 35 1.95 7.02 -9.94
C PRO A 35 3.18 7.84 -10.31
N PRO A 36 4.35 7.56 -9.68
CA PRO A 36 5.59 8.24 -10.07
C PRO A 36 6.01 7.87 -11.50
N PRO A 37 6.86 8.67 -12.15
CA PRO A 37 7.38 8.36 -13.48
C PRO A 37 8.00 6.95 -13.54
N GLY A 38 7.69 6.22 -14.63
CA GLY A 38 8.16 4.84 -14.81
C GLY A 38 7.26 3.77 -14.17
N PHE A 39 6.16 4.19 -13.52
CA PHE A 39 5.16 3.28 -12.96
C PHE A 39 3.86 3.32 -13.74
N THR A 40 3.19 2.18 -13.81
CA THR A 40 1.86 2.02 -14.42
C THR A 40 0.84 1.70 -13.33
N SER A 41 -0.32 2.35 -13.42
CA SER A 41 -1.52 2.06 -12.63
C SER A 41 -2.45 1.19 -13.47
N ALA A 42 -2.83 0.02 -12.97
CA ALA A 42 -3.66 -0.94 -13.70
C ALA A 42 -4.52 -1.79 -12.74
N ASN A 43 -5.46 -2.52 -13.33
CA ASN A 43 -6.26 -3.50 -12.59
C ASN A 43 -6.01 -4.90 -13.14
N VAL A 44 -6.14 -5.90 -12.27
CA VAL A 44 -6.08 -7.32 -12.63
C VAL A 44 -7.24 -8.07 -11.97
N GLN A 45 -7.78 -9.07 -12.66
CA GLN A 45 -8.76 -9.99 -12.07
C GLN A 45 -8.05 -11.03 -11.20
N ALA A 46 -8.37 -11.04 -9.93
CA ALA A 46 -7.78 -11.92 -8.93
C ALA A 46 -8.89 -12.45 -8.01
N LEU A 47 -9.08 -13.76 -7.96
CA LEU A 47 -10.08 -14.43 -7.11
C LEU A 47 -11.51 -13.84 -7.27
N GLY A 48 -11.91 -13.51 -8.51
CA GLY A 48 -13.23 -12.94 -8.82
C GLY A 48 -13.39 -11.47 -8.45
N THR A 49 -12.31 -10.78 -8.09
CA THR A 49 -12.27 -9.36 -7.73
C THR A 49 -11.31 -8.61 -8.64
N SER A 50 -11.66 -7.39 -9.03
CA SER A 50 -10.75 -6.50 -9.75
C SER A 50 -9.86 -5.76 -8.76
N LEU A 51 -8.58 -6.11 -8.70
CA LEU A 51 -7.60 -5.47 -7.84
C LEU A 51 -6.81 -4.42 -8.60
N HIS A 52 -6.75 -3.23 -8.04
CA HIS A 52 -5.88 -2.16 -8.51
C HIS A 52 -4.47 -2.30 -7.94
N TYR A 53 -3.48 -1.98 -8.77
CA TYR A 53 -2.09 -1.94 -8.37
C TYR A 53 -1.31 -0.89 -9.16
N VAL A 54 -0.20 -0.45 -8.58
CA VAL A 54 0.82 0.38 -9.24
C VAL A 54 2.11 -0.43 -9.33
N ARG A 55 2.64 -0.58 -10.56
CA ARG A 55 3.80 -1.42 -10.84
C ARG A 55 4.89 -0.66 -11.58
N GLY A 56 6.16 -0.91 -11.19
CA GLY A 56 7.34 -0.40 -11.88
C GLY A 56 8.58 -1.22 -11.58
N GLY A 57 9.68 -0.89 -12.26
CA GLY A 57 10.97 -1.57 -12.10
C GLY A 57 11.06 -2.96 -12.74
N GLN A 58 12.23 -3.59 -12.57
CA GLN A 58 12.54 -4.92 -13.04
C GLN A 58 13.42 -5.63 -12.01
N GLY A 59 13.35 -6.95 -11.95
CA GLY A 59 14.08 -7.79 -11.01
C GLY A 59 13.16 -8.63 -10.13
N PRO A 60 13.65 -9.19 -9.02
CA PRO A 60 12.85 -9.98 -8.09
C PRO A 60 11.63 -9.19 -7.60
N ALA A 61 10.49 -9.86 -7.44
CA ALA A 61 9.24 -9.17 -7.13
C ALA A 61 9.15 -8.73 -5.66
N VAL A 62 8.61 -7.54 -5.41
CA VAL A 62 8.23 -7.03 -4.09
C VAL A 62 6.78 -6.58 -4.15
N ILE A 63 5.93 -7.11 -3.26
CA ILE A 63 4.54 -6.67 -3.09
C ILE A 63 4.46 -5.80 -1.83
N LEU A 64 3.83 -4.63 -1.95
CA LEU A 64 3.63 -3.66 -0.89
C LEU A 64 2.14 -3.53 -0.60
N ILE A 65 1.73 -3.77 0.66
CA ILE A 65 0.34 -3.82 1.12
C ILE A 65 0.12 -2.76 2.19
N HIS A 66 -0.70 -1.77 1.88
CA HIS A 66 -0.95 -0.58 2.71
C HIS A 66 -1.79 -0.86 3.96
N GLY A 67 -1.78 0.10 4.88
CA GLY A 67 -2.61 0.16 6.07
C GLY A 67 -3.82 1.10 5.95
N PHE A 68 -4.44 1.37 7.11
CA PHE A 68 -5.56 2.30 7.24
C PHE A 68 -5.09 3.60 7.93
N PRO A 69 -5.54 4.78 7.50
CA PRO A 69 -6.46 5.08 6.40
C PRO A 69 -5.74 5.43 5.08
N GLU A 70 -4.83 4.61 4.66
CA GLU A 70 -4.00 4.82 3.48
C GLU A 70 -4.43 3.87 2.33
N ASP A 71 -3.78 4.03 1.17
CA ASP A 71 -3.89 3.16 0.01
C ASP A 71 -2.48 2.95 -0.58
N TRP A 72 -2.33 2.48 -1.81
CA TRP A 72 -1.03 2.26 -2.43
C TRP A 72 -0.10 3.49 -2.37
N VAL A 73 -0.66 4.72 -2.25
CA VAL A 73 0.09 6.00 -2.19
C VAL A 73 0.99 6.08 -0.96
N GLU A 74 0.70 5.34 0.09
CA GLU A 74 1.54 5.17 1.27
C GLU A 74 3.01 4.89 0.89
N TYR A 75 3.20 4.04 -0.12
CA TYR A 75 4.52 3.61 -0.58
C TYR A 75 5.13 4.51 -1.66
N ARG A 76 4.40 5.52 -2.15
CA ARG A 76 4.77 6.32 -3.31
C ARG A 76 6.19 6.89 -3.24
N ALA A 77 6.62 7.32 -2.06
CA ALA A 77 7.94 7.93 -1.85
C ALA A 77 9.10 6.95 -2.08
N ILE A 78 8.93 5.67 -1.76
CA ILE A 78 9.97 4.65 -1.87
C ILE A 78 9.94 3.88 -3.19
N LEU A 79 8.85 3.94 -3.95
CA LEU A 79 8.70 3.20 -5.20
C LEU A 79 9.86 3.44 -6.18
N PRO A 80 10.30 4.70 -6.50
CA PRO A 80 11.37 4.92 -7.46
C PRO A 80 12.73 4.37 -7.00
N ARG A 81 12.98 4.33 -5.70
CA ARG A 81 14.18 3.74 -5.13
C ARG A 81 14.18 2.23 -5.28
N LEU A 82 13.12 1.57 -4.84
CA LEU A 82 12.99 0.11 -4.92
C LEU A 82 12.98 -0.40 -6.38
N ALA A 83 12.37 0.35 -7.30
CA ALA A 83 12.31 0.00 -8.72
C ALA A 83 13.67 -0.07 -9.43
N LYS A 84 14.74 0.44 -8.81
CA LYS A 84 16.11 0.29 -9.35
C LYS A 84 16.62 -1.16 -9.29
N ARG A 85 16.04 -1.98 -8.41
CA ARG A 85 16.49 -3.35 -8.13
C ARG A 85 15.39 -4.40 -8.24
N PHE A 86 14.13 -4.01 -8.09
CA PHE A 86 12.99 -4.90 -7.93
C PHE A 86 11.88 -4.60 -8.94
N THR A 87 11.10 -5.61 -9.26
CA THR A 87 9.75 -5.41 -9.78
C THR A 87 8.86 -5.10 -8.57
N VAL A 88 8.43 -3.85 -8.45
CA VAL A 88 7.64 -3.39 -7.30
C VAL A 88 6.18 -3.32 -7.67
N VAL A 89 5.30 -3.87 -6.82
CA VAL A 89 3.85 -3.84 -6.97
C VAL A 89 3.25 -3.32 -5.66
N ALA A 90 2.75 -2.08 -5.66
CA ALA A 90 1.96 -1.53 -4.56
C ALA A 90 0.47 -1.75 -4.89
N VAL A 91 -0.24 -2.47 -4.03
CA VAL A 91 -1.63 -2.90 -4.27
C VAL A 91 -2.59 -2.12 -3.39
N ASP A 92 -3.76 -1.80 -3.94
CA ASP A 92 -4.91 -1.43 -3.12
C ASP A 92 -5.60 -2.70 -2.61
N LEU A 93 -5.78 -2.81 -1.29
CA LEU A 93 -6.53 -3.90 -0.70
C LEU A 93 -7.95 -3.97 -1.28
N PRO A 94 -8.57 -5.16 -1.37
CA PRO A 94 -9.95 -5.28 -1.83
C PRO A 94 -10.91 -4.31 -1.13
N GLY A 95 -11.66 -3.53 -1.92
CA GLY A 95 -12.59 -2.52 -1.44
C GLY A 95 -11.95 -1.17 -1.06
N ILE A 96 -10.63 -1.02 -1.13
CA ILE A 96 -9.90 0.22 -0.85
C ILE A 96 -9.37 0.81 -2.16
N GLY A 97 -9.16 2.13 -2.19
CA GLY A 97 -8.63 2.83 -3.36
C GLY A 97 -9.46 2.56 -4.61
N LYS A 98 -8.84 1.97 -5.63
CA LYS A 98 -9.47 1.61 -6.90
C LYS A 98 -9.78 0.11 -7.03
N SER A 99 -9.57 -0.68 -5.98
CA SER A 99 -9.91 -2.10 -5.95
C SER A 99 -11.40 -2.31 -5.71
N ALA A 100 -11.98 -3.29 -6.40
CA ALA A 100 -13.35 -3.72 -6.14
C ALA A 100 -13.46 -4.42 -4.77
N PRO A 101 -14.67 -4.51 -4.18
CA PRO A 101 -14.89 -5.20 -2.91
C PRO A 101 -14.37 -6.64 -2.91
N ALA A 102 -13.99 -7.13 -1.74
CA ALA A 102 -13.51 -8.48 -1.55
C ALA A 102 -14.62 -9.52 -1.88
N ASN A 103 -14.24 -10.58 -2.57
CA ASN A 103 -15.04 -11.78 -2.64
C ASN A 103 -14.72 -12.66 -1.43
N GLY A 104 -15.75 -13.12 -0.69
CA GLY A 104 -15.57 -14.04 0.44
C GLY A 104 -15.31 -13.40 1.81
N GLY A 105 -15.29 -12.06 1.91
CA GLY A 105 -15.14 -11.33 3.18
C GLY A 105 -13.78 -10.62 3.37
N TYR A 106 -13.61 -9.99 4.52
CA TYR A 106 -12.50 -9.06 4.79
C TYR A 106 -11.51 -9.56 5.85
N ASP A 107 -11.58 -10.83 6.25
CA ASP A 107 -10.55 -11.40 7.12
C ASP A 107 -9.20 -11.53 6.41
N ALA A 108 -8.12 -11.39 7.18
CA ALA A 108 -6.77 -11.35 6.66
C ALA A 108 -6.41 -12.59 5.84
N ALA A 109 -6.95 -13.77 6.19
CA ALA A 109 -6.71 -14.99 5.44
C ALA A 109 -7.37 -14.97 4.05
N ASN A 110 -8.58 -14.39 3.93
CA ASN A 110 -9.22 -14.21 2.63
C ASN A 110 -8.52 -13.12 1.81
N LEU A 111 -8.16 -12.00 2.43
CA LEU A 111 -7.41 -10.93 1.75
C LEU A 111 -6.05 -11.44 1.25
N ALA A 112 -5.34 -12.26 2.03
CA ALA A 112 -4.10 -12.91 1.59
C ALA A 112 -4.30 -13.79 0.36
N ALA A 113 -5.46 -14.47 0.22
CA ALA A 113 -5.76 -15.24 -0.99
C ALA A 113 -5.95 -14.33 -2.22
N HIS A 114 -6.52 -13.13 -2.06
CA HIS A 114 -6.58 -12.16 -3.15
C HIS A 114 -5.18 -11.67 -3.56
N ILE A 115 -4.27 -11.45 -2.59
CA ILE A 115 -2.88 -11.07 -2.89
C ILE A 115 -2.12 -12.20 -3.59
N GLN A 116 -2.34 -13.48 -3.18
CA GLN A 116 -1.76 -14.61 -3.90
C GLN A 116 -2.28 -14.69 -5.34
N ALA A 117 -3.59 -14.55 -5.54
CA ALA A 117 -4.17 -14.56 -6.87
C ALA A 117 -3.69 -13.38 -7.76
N LEU A 118 -3.43 -12.21 -7.16
CA LEU A 118 -2.76 -11.10 -7.85
C LEU A 118 -1.34 -11.48 -8.25
N ALA A 119 -0.56 -12.07 -7.34
CA ALA A 119 0.81 -12.51 -7.64
C ALA A 119 0.84 -13.52 -8.81
N ASP A 120 -0.09 -14.49 -8.82
CA ASP A 120 -0.23 -15.49 -9.88
C ASP A 120 -0.61 -14.84 -11.22
N ALA A 121 -1.62 -13.95 -11.21
CA ALA A 121 -2.08 -13.26 -12.42
C ALA A 121 -1.01 -12.34 -13.03
N LEU A 122 -0.17 -11.73 -12.20
CA LEU A 122 0.96 -10.90 -12.62
C LEU A 122 2.25 -11.70 -12.85
N LYS A 123 2.23 -13.03 -12.64
CA LYS A 123 3.38 -13.94 -12.76
C LYS A 123 4.56 -13.49 -11.91
N LEU A 124 4.31 -13.13 -10.65
CA LEU A 124 5.33 -12.75 -9.70
C LEU A 124 5.88 -14.01 -9.01
N GLU A 125 7.07 -14.42 -9.36
CA GLU A 125 7.69 -15.61 -8.78
C GLU A 125 8.22 -15.31 -7.38
N ARG A 126 7.69 -16.02 -6.37
CA ARG A 126 8.08 -15.93 -4.96
C ARG A 126 8.36 -14.49 -4.50
N PRO A 127 7.38 -13.58 -4.52
CA PRO A 127 7.60 -12.19 -4.14
C PRO A 127 8.08 -12.07 -2.68
N TYR A 128 8.84 -11.03 -2.38
CA TYR A 128 8.98 -10.52 -1.00
C TYR A 128 7.75 -9.70 -0.67
N VAL A 129 7.12 -9.93 0.48
CA VAL A 129 5.85 -9.26 0.83
C VAL A 129 6.05 -8.32 2.00
N VAL A 130 5.64 -7.08 1.86
CA VAL A 130 5.72 -6.04 2.88
C VAL A 130 4.32 -5.52 3.17
N GLY A 131 3.92 -5.51 4.43
CA GLY A 131 2.64 -4.92 4.83
C GLY A 131 2.77 -4.03 6.05
N HIS A 132 2.08 -2.92 6.00
CA HIS A 132 1.96 -1.97 7.09
C HIS A 132 0.55 -2.00 7.68
N ASP A 133 0.41 -1.85 8.99
CA ASP A 133 -0.86 -1.80 9.71
C ASP A 133 -1.80 -2.95 9.27
N LEU A 134 -3.00 -2.69 8.72
CA LEU A 134 -3.91 -3.74 8.20
C LEU A 134 -3.24 -4.63 7.14
N GLY A 135 -2.35 -4.05 6.31
CA GLY A 135 -1.53 -4.80 5.36
C GLY A 135 -0.56 -5.78 6.03
N GLY A 136 -0.13 -5.47 7.26
CA GLY A 136 0.69 -6.38 8.06
C GLY A 136 -0.09 -7.64 8.49
N LEU A 137 -1.39 -7.50 8.81
CA LEU A 137 -2.25 -8.64 9.12
C LEU A 137 -2.37 -9.57 7.89
N VAL A 138 -2.59 -8.96 6.72
CA VAL A 138 -2.68 -9.68 5.44
C VAL A 138 -1.35 -10.36 5.12
N THR A 139 -0.22 -9.69 5.35
CA THR A 139 1.13 -10.24 5.15
C THR A 139 1.38 -11.46 6.03
N TYR A 140 1.02 -11.42 7.30
CA TYR A 140 1.18 -12.59 8.17
C TYR A 140 0.29 -13.76 7.72
N ALA A 141 -0.96 -13.49 7.38
CA ALA A 141 -1.85 -14.51 6.85
C ALA A 141 -1.32 -15.11 5.53
N TYR A 142 -0.69 -14.30 4.67
CA TYR A 142 -0.03 -14.75 3.45
C TYR A 142 1.13 -15.72 3.76
N VAL A 143 2.03 -15.33 4.67
CA VAL A 143 3.14 -16.19 5.16
C VAL A 143 2.63 -17.52 5.68
N ARG A 144 1.51 -17.54 6.39
CA ARG A 144 0.95 -18.76 6.98
C ARG A 144 0.26 -19.66 5.97
N ARG A 145 -0.44 -19.08 5.00
CA ARG A 145 -1.23 -19.83 4.01
C ARG A 145 -0.43 -20.32 2.81
N PHE A 146 0.57 -19.56 2.42
CA PHE A 146 1.31 -19.75 1.15
C PHE A 146 2.83 -19.75 1.36
N PRO A 147 3.38 -20.51 2.32
CA PRO A 147 4.80 -20.40 2.69
C PRO A 147 5.77 -20.69 1.54
N ASP A 148 5.37 -21.50 0.56
CA ASP A 148 6.21 -21.83 -0.60
C ASP A 148 6.14 -20.78 -1.72
N SER A 149 5.16 -19.88 -1.65
CA SER A 149 4.87 -18.88 -2.69
C SER A 149 5.62 -17.56 -2.50
N LEU A 150 6.37 -17.38 -1.40
CA LEU A 150 7.14 -16.17 -1.12
C LEU A 150 8.54 -16.52 -0.66
N ARG A 151 9.48 -15.56 -0.76
CA ARG A 151 10.85 -15.73 -0.27
C ARG A 151 11.09 -15.15 1.12
N GLY A 152 10.23 -14.25 1.58
CA GLY A 152 10.29 -13.60 2.89
C GLY A 152 9.25 -12.51 3.02
N ALA A 153 9.12 -11.96 4.23
CA ALA A 153 8.15 -10.90 4.50
C ALA A 153 8.62 -9.90 5.55
N THR A 154 8.09 -8.67 5.46
CA THR A 154 8.21 -7.65 6.50
C THR A 154 6.82 -7.20 6.94
N ILE A 155 6.62 -7.19 8.26
CA ILE A 155 5.44 -6.59 8.91
C ILE A 155 5.88 -5.29 9.57
N LEU A 156 5.20 -4.21 9.22
CA LEU A 156 5.51 -2.86 9.68
C LEU A 156 4.42 -2.37 10.63
N ASP A 157 4.84 -2.04 11.84
CA ASP A 157 4.12 -1.25 12.86
C ASP A 157 2.68 -1.69 13.16
N VAL A 158 2.45 -2.96 13.42
CA VAL A 158 1.15 -3.47 13.81
C VAL A 158 1.24 -4.65 14.78
N PRO A 159 0.40 -4.70 15.83
CA PRO A 159 0.19 -5.89 16.63
C PRO A 159 -0.65 -6.91 15.85
N MET A 160 -0.53 -8.19 16.19
CA MET A 160 -1.19 -9.26 15.45
C MET A 160 -2.30 -9.91 16.29
N PRO A 161 -3.58 -9.87 15.85
CA PRO A 161 -4.69 -10.52 16.56
C PRO A 161 -4.36 -11.98 16.88
N GLY A 162 -4.54 -12.39 18.14
CA GLY A 162 -4.27 -13.78 18.59
C GLY A 162 -2.80 -14.18 18.71
N VAL A 163 -1.88 -13.21 18.60
CA VAL A 163 -0.45 -13.34 18.90
C VAL A 163 -0.11 -12.53 20.14
N ALA A 164 0.92 -12.93 20.90
CA ALA A 164 1.31 -12.24 22.12
C ALA A 164 1.58 -10.73 21.89
N GLY A 165 1.15 -9.90 22.83
CA GLY A 165 1.23 -8.45 22.76
C GLY A 165 0.00 -7.77 22.14
N TRP A 166 -0.93 -8.54 21.56
CA TRP A 166 -2.16 -7.98 20.99
C TRP A 166 -3.02 -7.27 22.04
N ASP A 167 -3.38 -7.94 23.14
CA ASP A 167 -4.28 -7.41 24.15
C ASP A 167 -3.72 -6.14 24.81
N GLU A 168 -2.40 -6.12 25.10
CA GLU A 168 -1.72 -4.95 25.62
C GLU A 168 -1.75 -3.78 24.62
N ALA A 169 -1.44 -4.06 23.37
CA ALA A 169 -1.39 -3.05 22.33
C ALA A 169 -2.77 -2.39 22.10
N VAL A 170 -3.84 -3.20 22.03
CA VAL A 170 -5.18 -2.69 21.69
C VAL A 170 -5.90 -2.06 22.88
N SER A 171 -5.44 -2.26 24.11
CA SER A 171 -6.10 -1.71 25.31
C SER A 171 -6.24 -0.18 25.30
N GLY A 172 -5.33 0.52 24.59
CA GLY A 172 -5.38 1.97 24.38
C GLY A 172 -6.00 2.42 23.04
N MET A 173 -6.41 1.48 22.19
CA MET A 173 -6.87 1.78 20.82
C MET A 173 -8.40 1.89 20.77
N TRP A 174 -8.94 3.01 21.24
CA TRP A 174 -10.38 3.29 21.30
C TRP A 174 -11.12 3.03 19.98
N HIS A 175 -10.46 3.28 18.85
CA HIS A 175 -11.05 3.17 17.52
C HIS A 175 -11.41 1.74 17.14
N ILE A 176 -10.73 0.72 17.67
CA ILE A 176 -11.03 -0.68 17.39
C ILE A 176 -12.46 -0.99 17.87
N GLY A 177 -12.77 -0.74 19.12
CA GLY A 177 -14.13 -0.96 19.66
C GLY A 177 -15.19 -0.10 18.96
N PHE A 178 -14.86 1.15 18.63
CA PHE A 178 -15.73 2.05 17.89
C PHE A 178 -16.07 1.49 16.50
N ILE A 179 -15.06 1.10 15.71
CA ILE A 179 -15.24 0.60 14.35
C ILE A 179 -15.93 -0.77 14.33
N GLN A 180 -15.63 -1.61 15.30
CA GLN A 180 -16.25 -2.95 15.42
C GLN A 180 -17.73 -2.90 15.79
N THR A 181 -18.24 -1.77 16.29
CA THR A 181 -19.68 -1.62 16.56
C THR A 181 -20.46 -1.55 15.23
N PRO A 182 -21.30 -2.54 14.90
CA PRO A 182 -21.92 -2.63 13.57
C PRO A 182 -22.75 -1.40 13.21
N GLY A 183 -22.47 -0.78 12.06
CA GLY A 183 -23.22 0.34 11.51
C GLY A 183 -23.09 1.67 12.27
N LEU A 184 -22.47 1.72 13.46
CA LEU A 184 -22.29 2.95 14.21
C LEU A 184 -21.23 3.84 13.61
N ALA A 185 -20.07 3.27 13.32
CA ALA A 185 -18.94 4.01 12.76
C ALA A 185 -19.29 4.66 11.42
N GLU A 186 -19.95 3.91 10.52
CA GLU A 186 -20.40 4.44 9.23
C GLU A 186 -21.35 5.62 9.40
N LYS A 187 -22.35 5.50 10.29
CA LYS A 187 -23.33 6.57 10.54
C LYS A 187 -22.69 7.85 11.06
N LEU A 188 -21.64 7.73 11.86
CA LEU A 188 -20.98 8.89 12.49
C LEU A 188 -19.87 9.48 11.61
N VAL A 189 -19.24 8.69 10.77
CA VAL A 189 -18.04 9.08 9.98
C VAL A 189 -18.39 9.48 8.56
N THR A 190 -19.42 8.89 7.93
CA THR A 190 -19.80 9.23 6.54
C THR A 190 -20.04 10.73 6.39
N GLY A 191 -19.35 11.36 5.45
CA GLY A 191 -19.32 12.80 5.24
C GLY A 191 -18.48 13.60 6.26
N ARG A 192 -17.78 12.90 7.17
CA ARG A 192 -16.91 13.49 8.21
C ARG A 192 -15.56 12.77 8.30
N GLN A 193 -15.14 12.09 7.25
CA GLN A 193 -13.92 11.30 7.22
C GLN A 193 -12.70 12.10 7.67
N ALA A 194 -12.59 13.36 7.24
CA ALA A 194 -11.49 14.23 7.65
C ALA A 194 -11.38 14.36 9.18
N ALA A 195 -12.51 14.48 9.90
CA ALA A 195 -12.47 14.61 11.35
C ALA A 195 -11.94 13.36 12.06
N LEU A 196 -12.26 12.15 11.54
CA LEU A 196 -11.71 10.90 12.07
C LEU A 196 -10.23 10.75 11.66
N PHE A 197 -9.91 10.98 10.40
CA PHE A 197 -8.58 10.75 9.85
C PHE A 197 -7.55 11.74 10.36
N ASP A 198 -7.93 13.00 10.60
CA ASP A 198 -7.05 13.96 11.26
C ASP A 198 -6.57 13.47 12.64
N ASN A 199 -7.41 12.70 13.36
CA ASN A 199 -7.02 12.08 14.62
C ASN A 199 -5.97 10.98 14.40
N PHE A 200 -6.14 10.10 13.41
CA PHE A 200 -5.19 9.04 13.11
C PHE A 200 -3.88 9.60 12.54
N LEU A 201 -3.98 10.47 11.55
CA LEU A 201 -2.83 11.03 10.84
C LEU A 201 -2.07 12.10 11.66
N ALA A 202 -2.56 12.46 12.85
CA ALA A 202 -1.92 13.45 13.72
C ALA A 202 -0.53 13.03 14.22
N VAL A 203 -0.29 11.72 14.34
CA VAL A 203 0.97 11.20 14.87
C VAL A 203 2.09 11.13 13.81
N GLY A 204 1.74 11.18 12.52
CA GLY A 204 2.68 11.14 11.40
C GLY A 204 2.91 12.51 10.76
N LYS A 205 3.93 12.61 9.93
CA LYS A 205 4.34 13.86 9.24
C LYS A 205 3.55 14.13 7.96
N PHE A 206 2.25 13.99 7.98
CA PHE A 206 1.39 14.19 6.82
C PHE A 206 1.23 15.66 6.45
N THR A 207 1.38 15.97 5.16
CA THR A 207 1.03 17.28 4.61
C THR A 207 -0.48 17.50 4.59
N PRO A 208 -0.98 18.74 4.56
CA PRO A 208 -2.42 19.00 4.39
C PRO A 208 -3.00 18.36 3.11
N ALA A 209 -2.22 18.30 2.03
CA ALA A 209 -2.63 17.67 0.78
C ALA A 209 -2.82 16.14 0.93
N ALA A 210 -1.90 15.47 1.65
CA ALA A 210 -2.02 14.04 1.94
C ALA A 210 -3.24 13.73 2.81
N ARG A 211 -3.49 14.52 3.87
CA ARG A 211 -4.68 14.37 4.73
C ARG A 211 -5.98 14.53 3.94
N ALA A 212 -6.05 15.55 3.09
CA ALA A 212 -7.20 15.79 2.22
C ALA A 212 -7.42 14.64 1.22
N TYR A 213 -6.34 14.12 0.65
CA TYR A 213 -6.39 12.98 -0.26
C TYR A 213 -6.99 11.75 0.41
N TYR A 214 -6.45 11.32 1.56
CA TYR A 214 -6.95 10.14 2.27
C TYR A 214 -8.38 10.31 2.77
N ALA A 215 -8.76 11.51 3.24
CA ALA A 215 -10.14 11.78 3.63
C ALA A 215 -11.13 11.63 2.46
N GLN A 216 -10.71 11.95 1.23
CA GLN A 216 -11.51 11.78 0.01
C GLN A 216 -11.49 10.34 -0.52
N ALA A 217 -10.35 9.63 -0.37
CA ALA A 217 -10.20 8.27 -0.86
C ALA A 217 -11.12 7.26 -0.16
N TYR A 218 -11.57 7.58 1.06
CA TYR A 218 -12.45 6.71 1.87
C TYR A 218 -13.90 7.20 1.88
N ASP A 219 -14.42 7.55 0.71
CA ASP A 219 -15.86 7.89 0.59
C ASP A 219 -16.69 6.64 0.32
N GLY A 220 -17.81 6.51 1.06
CA GLY A 220 -18.81 5.45 0.87
C GLY A 220 -18.26 4.02 1.00
N PRO A 221 -18.17 3.26 -0.10
CA PRO A 221 -17.81 1.84 -0.09
C PRO A 221 -16.42 1.54 0.49
N GLN A 222 -15.44 2.42 0.30
CA GLN A 222 -14.08 2.24 0.79
C GLN A 222 -14.02 2.33 2.32
N LEU A 223 -14.77 3.25 2.91
CA LEU A 223 -14.90 3.35 4.36
C LEU A 223 -15.53 2.09 4.96
N HIS A 224 -16.59 1.59 4.34
CA HIS A 224 -17.24 0.34 4.75
C HIS A 224 -16.27 -0.85 4.66
N ALA A 225 -15.56 -1.00 3.55
CA ALA A 225 -14.58 -2.07 3.35
C ALA A 225 -13.50 -2.07 4.44
N ALA A 226 -12.92 -0.89 4.73
CA ALA A 226 -11.94 -0.75 5.80
C ALA A 226 -12.50 -1.16 7.16
N PHE A 227 -13.73 -0.75 7.47
CA PHE A 227 -14.35 -1.10 8.75
C PHE A 227 -14.67 -2.60 8.84
N GLU A 228 -15.00 -3.26 7.73
CA GLU A 228 -15.16 -4.70 7.69
C GLU A 228 -13.86 -5.47 7.98
N ILE A 229 -12.68 -4.92 7.60
CA ILE A 229 -11.39 -5.49 7.99
C ILE A 229 -11.23 -5.46 9.52
N TYR A 230 -11.55 -4.33 10.18
CA TYR A 230 -11.51 -4.25 11.65
C TYR A 230 -12.51 -5.20 12.32
N ARG A 231 -13.70 -5.40 11.75
CA ARG A 231 -14.71 -6.34 12.25
C ARG A 231 -14.28 -7.79 12.12
N ALA A 232 -13.35 -8.08 11.22
CA ALA A 232 -12.80 -9.41 11.02
C ALA A 232 -11.73 -9.81 12.05
N PHE A 233 -11.20 -8.90 12.88
CA PHE A 233 -10.15 -9.20 13.87
C PHE A 233 -10.42 -10.40 14.77
N PRO A 234 -11.64 -10.67 15.28
CA PRO A 234 -11.89 -11.91 16.03
C PRO A 234 -11.69 -13.17 15.18
N LYS A 235 -12.00 -13.13 13.89
CA LYS A 235 -11.75 -14.23 12.94
C LYS A 235 -10.25 -14.39 12.69
N ASP A 236 -9.54 -13.29 12.53
CA ASP A 236 -8.09 -13.27 12.37
C ASP A 236 -7.39 -13.80 13.62
N ALA A 237 -7.85 -13.43 14.81
CA ALA A 237 -7.33 -13.96 16.07
C ALA A 237 -7.51 -15.48 16.16
N ALA A 238 -8.66 -16.01 15.79
CA ALA A 238 -8.92 -17.45 15.75
C ALA A 238 -8.02 -18.16 14.73
N PHE A 239 -7.87 -17.58 13.52
CA PHE A 239 -6.95 -18.09 12.49
C PHE A 239 -5.51 -18.14 13.01
N ASN A 240 -5.00 -17.03 13.57
CA ASN A 240 -3.64 -16.93 14.06
C ASN A 240 -3.38 -17.80 15.28
N ALA A 241 -4.36 -17.94 16.19
CA ALA A 241 -4.27 -18.81 17.35
C ALA A 241 -4.03 -20.28 16.94
N ALA A 242 -4.66 -20.72 15.85
CA ALA A 242 -4.52 -22.08 15.32
C ALA A 242 -3.18 -22.34 14.60
N GLN A 243 -2.38 -21.30 14.32
CA GLN A 243 -1.12 -21.45 13.58
C GLN A 243 0.02 -21.90 14.54
N THR A 244 0.32 -23.19 14.53
CA THR A 244 1.40 -23.77 15.35
C THR A 244 2.44 -24.55 14.52
N THR A 245 2.12 -24.83 13.25
CA THR A 245 3.02 -25.55 12.35
C THR A 245 4.30 -24.74 12.12
N PRO A 246 5.49 -25.38 12.20
CA PRO A 246 6.76 -24.73 11.89
C PRO A 246 6.74 -24.09 10.49
N ASN A 247 7.14 -22.83 10.41
CA ASN A 247 7.22 -22.09 9.17
C ASN A 247 8.63 -21.52 8.96
N PRO A 248 9.32 -21.88 7.88
CA PRO A 248 10.70 -21.48 7.62
C PRO A 248 10.84 -20.10 6.97
N VAL A 249 9.74 -19.47 6.53
CA VAL A 249 9.77 -18.17 5.82
C VAL A 249 10.43 -17.13 6.71
N PRO A 250 11.48 -16.41 6.22
CA PRO A 250 12.07 -15.30 6.93
C PRO A 250 11.05 -14.18 7.15
N LEU A 251 10.92 -13.73 8.39
CA LEU A 251 10.00 -12.67 8.79
C LEU A 251 10.75 -11.56 9.50
N VAL A 252 10.63 -10.34 9.00
CA VAL A 252 11.06 -9.13 9.70
C VAL A 252 9.85 -8.47 10.35
N VAL A 253 9.96 -8.16 11.63
CA VAL A 253 8.96 -7.37 12.37
C VAL A 253 9.60 -6.04 12.73
N ALA A 254 9.10 -4.96 12.16
CA ALA A 254 9.66 -3.64 12.37
C ALA A 254 8.60 -2.66 12.88
N VAL A 255 9.01 -1.77 13.77
CA VAL A 255 8.15 -0.72 14.31
C VAL A 255 8.85 0.64 14.28
N GLY A 256 8.10 1.71 14.23
CA GLY A 256 8.66 3.04 14.39
C GLY A 256 9.28 3.21 15.78
N GLU A 257 10.44 3.86 15.87
CA GLU A 257 11.12 4.11 17.16
C GLU A 257 10.25 4.90 18.14
N LYS A 258 9.35 5.73 17.61
CA LYS A 258 8.40 6.56 18.39
C LYS A 258 6.97 6.02 18.37
N SER A 259 6.77 4.83 17.81
CA SER A 259 5.47 4.17 17.79
C SER A 259 5.05 3.73 19.20
N PHE A 260 3.73 3.64 19.42
CA PHE A 260 3.15 2.99 20.59
C PHE A 260 3.64 1.55 20.77
N PHE A 261 4.01 0.91 19.68
CA PHE A 261 4.41 -0.49 19.65
C PHE A 261 5.91 -0.72 19.90
N ALA A 262 6.71 0.36 19.98
CA ALA A 262 8.17 0.24 20.11
C ALA A 262 8.59 -0.60 21.31
N ALA A 263 7.96 -0.40 22.47
CA ALA A 263 8.24 -1.16 23.69
C ALA A 263 7.73 -2.61 23.62
N LEU A 264 6.73 -2.90 22.79
CA LEU A 264 6.11 -4.22 22.64
C LEU A 264 6.80 -5.10 21.57
N LEU A 265 7.72 -4.54 20.79
CA LEU A 265 8.40 -5.26 19.71
C LEU A 265 9.02 -6.60 20.14
N PRO A 266 9.70 -6.72 21.30
CA PRO A 266 10.20 -8.02 21.77
C PRO A 266 9.07 -9.04 21.98
N THR A 267 7.95 -8.63 22.57
CA THR A 267 6.77 -9.48 22.81
C THR A 267 6.15 -9.94 21.49
N PHE A 268 6.05 -9.06 20.49
CA PHE A 268 5.56 -9.45 19.15
C PHE A 268 6.45 -10.52 18.52
N VAL A 269 7.77 -10.32 18.55
CA VAL A 269 8.74 -11.27 17.99
C VAL A 269 8.63 -12.65 18.68
N ASP A 270 8.55 -12.67 20.00
CA ASP A 270 8.40 -13.90 20.77
C ASP A 270 7.04 -14.56 20.49
N GLY A 271 6.00 -13.77 20.30
CA GLY A 271 4.69 -14.24 19.86
C GLY A 271 4.72 -14.96 18.50
N TYR A 272 5.38 -14.40 17.51
CA TYR A 272 5.55 -15.06 16.20
C TYR A 272 6.37 -16.34 16.31
N ARG A 273 7.44 -16.35 17.12
CA ARG A 273 8.24 -17.56 17.38
C ARG A 273 7.41 -18.65 18.05
N ALA A 274 6.59 -18.28 19.03
CA ALA A 274 5.66 -19.21 19.70
C ALA A 274 4.63 -19.79 18.73
N LYS A 275 4.28 -19.05 17.68
CA LYS A 275 3.43 -19.53 16.56
C LYS A 275 4.22 -20.34 15.52
N GLY A 276 5.46 -20.75 15.78
CA GLY A 276 6.24 -21.63 14.92
C GLY A 276 7.05 -20.93 13.83
N MET A 277 7.11 -19.60 13.77
CA MET A 277 8.01 -18.90 12.86
C MET A 277 9.46 -19.16 13.27
N LYS A 278 10.27 -19.74 12.37
CA LYS A 278 11.65 -20.18 12.69
C LYS A 278 12.69 -19.07 12.57
N GLN A 279 12.43 -18.09 11.69
CA GLN A 279 13.34 -17.00 11.39
C GLN A 279 12.58 -15.68 11.57
N VAL A 280 12.72 -15.06 12.74
CA VAL A 280 12.10 -13.76 13.05
C VAL A 280 13.17 -12.78 13.47
N GLU A 281 13.34 -11.75 12.67
CA GLU A 281 14.19 -10.60 12.94
C GLU A 281 13.36 -9.41 13.40
N ARG A 282 13.93 -8.56 14.25
CA ARG A 282 13.30 -7.32 14.71
C ARG A 282 14.07 -6.10 14.24
N ALA A 283 13.37 -5.03 13.91
CA ALA A 283 13.97 -3.75 13.55
C ALA A 283 13.19 -2.56 14.11
N HIS A 284 13.86 -1.43 14.31
CA HIS A 284 13.22 -0.14 14.53
C HIS A 284 13.46 0.76 13.33
N ILE A 285 12.44 1.54 12.97
CA ILE A 285 12.59 2.59 11.96
C ILE A 285 12.93 3.90 12.69
N PRO A 286 14.15 4.42 12.53
CA PRO A 286 14.64 5.54 13.32
C PRO A 286 13.76 6.79 13.17
N GLY A 287 13.38 7.38 14.30
CA GLY A 287 12.63 8.65 14.37
C GLY A 287 11.21 8.61 13.82
N ALA A 288 10.70 7.43 13.43
CA ALA A 288 9.37 7.25 12.88
C ALA A 288 8.33 6.94 13.96
N SER A 289 7.10 7.42 13.75
CA SER A 289 5.89 7.04 14.47
C SER A 289 5.29 5.76 13.87
N HIS A 290 3.98 5.55 14.04
CA HIS A 290 3.24 4.49 13.35
C HIS A 290 3.36 4.57 11.81
N TYR A 291 3.33 5.75 11.23
CA TYR A 291 3.38 5.96 9.77
C TYR A 291 4.82 5.97 9.25
N VAL A 292 5.46 4.81 9.30
CA VAL A 292 6.90 4.68 9.04
C VAL A 292 7.31 5.12 7.63
N MET A 293 6.48 4.93 6.60
CA MET A 293 6.76 5.38 5.23
C MET A 293 6.71 6.89 5.07
N THR A 294 5.82 7.56 5.79
CA THR A 294 5.69 9.02 5.78
C THR A 294 6.77 9.69 6.61
N ASP A 295 7.15 9.07 7.74
CA ASP A 295 8.08 9.66 8.69
C ASP A 295 9.55 9.47 8.32
N ASN A 296 9.91 8.28 7.81
CA ASN A 296 11.27 7.93 7.38
C ASN A 296 11.27 6.92 6.22
N PRO A 297 10.87 7.35 5.00
CA PRO A 297 10.81 6.48 3.83
C PRO A 297 12.17 5.86 3.47
N GLU A 298 13.27 6.57 3.69
CA GLU A 298 14.62 6.08 3.39
C GLU A 298 14.97 4.85 4.22
N ALA A 299 14.73 4.89 5.54
CA ALA A 299 15.01 3.75 6.41
C ALA A 299 14.12 2.53 6.10
N VAL A 300 12.86 2.76 5.70
CA VAL A 300 11.97 1.68 5.26
C VAL A 300 12.47 1.07 3.96
N ALA A 301 12.87 1.89 2.98
CA ALA A 301 13.41 1.39 1.73
C ALA A 301 14.69 0.58 1.95
N GLU A 302 15.60 1.03 2.83
CA GLU A 302 16.82 0.30 3.20
C GLU A 302 16.52 -1.04 3.87
N LEU A 303 15.52 -1.08 4.76
CA LEU A 303 15.09 -2.32 5.38
C LEU A 303 14.60 -3.31 4.33
N ILE A 304 13.73 -2.87 3.41
CA ILE A 304 13.20 -3.72 2.35
C ILE A 304 14.34 -4.21 1.43
N GLU A 305 15.23 -3.32 0.97
CA GLU A 305 16.37 -3.67 0.11
C GLU A 305 17.27 -4.74 0.73
N ARG A 306 17.53 -4.64 2.03
CA ARG A 306 18.38 -5.59 2.77
C ARG A 306 17.81 -7.00 2.80
N HIS A 307 16.50 -7.13 2.92
CA HIS A 307 15.84 -8.42 3.14
C HIS A 307 15.20 -9.01 1.87
N ALA A 308 14.86 -8.17 0.89
CA ALA A 308 14.21 -8.61 -0.33
C ALA A 308 15.18 -9.18 -1.39
N ASP A 309 16.48 -9.07 -1.21
CA ASP A 309 17.49 -9.65 -2.12
C ASP A 309 17.79 -11.15 -1.84
N ASN A 310 17.42 -11.65 -0.67
CA ASN A 310 17.75 -12.99 -0.19
C ASN A 310 16.75 -14.06 -0.64
#